data_690452f0d1c234fe35aa3c7cca5ce299
#
_entry.id   690452f0d1c234fe35aa3c7cca5ce299
#
_cell.length_a   1.000
_cell.length_b   1.000
_cell.length_c   1.000
_cell.angle_alpha   90.00
_cell.angle_beta   90.00
_cell.angle_gamma   90.00
#
_symmetry.space_group_name_H-M   'P 1'
#
loop_
_entity.id
_entity.type
_entity.pdbx_description
1 polymer ?
#
loop_
_entity_poly.entity_id
_entity_poly.type
_entity_poly.pdbx_seq_one_letter_code
_entity_poly.pdbx_strand_id
1 'polypeptide(L)'
;MHRRTLLSLVFIILFSPAMFAQQAELDETVVAYWVHYWSQPPVILFGPEEEEFYNNMQVVLFPYDNHDNPTNPTVLEGDIQWLKDHPNVRFSINGYASSRGQLIYNLNLSQRRANWVKDFMISRGIAENRITIAAGWGELYPVCPERTDECWAKNKRVRFRYSPQ
;
A
#
# COMPACT_ATOMS: atom_id res chain seq x y z
N MET A 1 -21.20 -40.41 -15.82
CA MET A 1 -20.07 -40.66 -14.89
C MET A 1 -19.08 -39.52 -15.00
N HIS A 2 -19.27 -38.38 -14.36
CA HIS A 2 -18.26 -37.28 -14.31
C HIS A 2 -18.64 -36.31 -13.20
N ARG A 3 -18.66 -36.76 -11.94
CA ARG A 3 -18.93 -35.92 -10.77
C ARG A 3 -17.85 -35.98 -9.68
N ARG A 4 -16.65 -36.43 -10.00
CA ARG A 4 -15.56 -36.56 -8.99
C ARG A 4 -14.45 -35.51 -9.06
N THR A 5 -14.43 -34.64 -10.05
CA THR A 5 -13.32 -33.72 -10.33
C THR A 5 -13.44 -32.34 -9.66
N LEU A 6 -14.61 -31.92 -9.19
CA LEU A 6 -14.79 -30.58 -8.61
C LEU A 6 -14.46 -30.50 -7.10
N LEU A 7 -14.52 -31.61 -6.38
CA LEU A 7 -14.18 -31.61 -4.93
C LEU A 7 -12.68 -31.64 -4.65
N SER A 8 -11.87 -32.11 -5.61
CA SER A 8 -10.40 -32.16 -5.46
C SER A 8 -9.74 -30.78 -5.57
N LEU A 9 -10.33 -29.85 -6.32
CA LEU A 9 -9.76 -28.53 -6.55
C LEU A 9 -9.83 -27.59 -5.33
N VAL A 10 -10.84 -27.76 -4.47
CA VAL A 10 -11.00 -26.93 -3.26
C VAL A 10 -10.01 -27.31 -2.17
N PHE A 11 -9.54 -28.58 -2.17
CA PHE A 11 -8.57 -29.07 -1.18
C PHE A 11 -7.10 -28.68 -1.51
N ILE A 12 -6.84 -28.29 -2.75
CA ILE A 12 -5.49 -27.95 -3.24
C ILE A 12 -4.96 -26.64 -2.65
N ILE A 13 -5.87 -25.74 -2.25
CA ILE A 13 -5.50 -24.39 -1.75
C ILE A 13 -4.82 -24.42 -0.37
N LEU A 14 -4.92 -25.55 0.37
CA LEU A 14 -4.45 -25.64 1.76
C LEU A 14 -3.19 -26.50 1.98
N PHE A 15 -2.61 -27.12 0.93
CA PHE A 15 -1.46 -28.04 1.11
C PHE A 15 -0.24 -27.61 0.29
N SER A 16 0.95 -27.80 0.87
CA SER A 16 2.22 -27.49 0.20
C SER A 16 2.45 -28.41 -1.02
N PRO A 17 3.21 -27.96 -2.01
CA PRO A 17 3.54 -28.79 -3.21
C PRO A 17 4.14 -30.16 -2.88
N ALA A 18 4.88 -30.25 -1.77
CA ALA A 18 5.50 -31.50 -1.31
C ALA A 18 4.49 -32.54 -0.82
N MET A 19 3.37 -32.12 -0.23
CA MET A 19 2.30 -33.05 0.17
C MET A 19 1.50 -33.59 -1.02
N PHE A 20 1.43 -32.80 -2.10
CA PHE A 20 0.70 -33.16 -3.30
C PHE A 20 1.41 -34.27 -4.09
N ALA A 21 2.73 -34.21 -4.15
CA ALA A 21 3.55 -35.23 -4.82
C ALA A 21 3.43 -36.62 -4.18
N GLN A 22 3.03 -36.68 -2.92
CA GLN A 22 2.92 -37.93 -2.16
C GLN A 22 1.55 -38.63 -2.31
N GLN A 23 0.54 -37.95 -2.87
CA GLN A 23 -0.85 -38.40 -2.93
C GLN A 23 -1.41 -38.61 -4.34
N ALA A 24 -0.62 -38.38 -5.37
CA ALA A 24 -1.16 -38.27 -6.72
C ALA A 24 -0.51 -39.23 -7.73
N GLU A 25 -1.32 -40.12 -8.26
CA GLU A 25 -1.24 -40.51 -9.68
C GLU A 25 -1.58 -39.32 -10.58
N LEU A 26 -0.93 -38.15 -10.36
CA LEU A 26 -1.09 -36.97 -11.19
C LEU A 26 -0.06 -37.08 -12.35
N ASP A 27 -0.56 -36.91 -13.57
CA ASP A 27 0.25 -36.75 -14.76
C ASP A 27 1.36 -35.69 -14.50
N GLU A 28 2.60 -36.02 -14.84
CA GLU A 28 3.77 -35.16 -14.68
C GLU A 28 3.55 -33.74 -15.27
N THR A 29 2.74 -33.64 -16.31
CA THR A 29 2.39 -32.36 -16.94
C THR A 29 1.54 -31.49 -16.04
N VAL A 30 0.65 -32.07 -15.25
CA VAL A 30 -0.18 -31.35 -14.28
C VAL A 30 0.68 -30.86 -13.10
N VAL A 31 1.59 -31.70 -12.62
CA VAL A 31 2.53 -31.30 -11.56
C VAL A 31 3.44 -30.18 -12.03
N ALA A 32 4.00 -30.27 -13.23
CA ALA A 32 4.84 -29.24 -13.82
C ALA A 32 4.10 -27.91 -14.00
N TYR A 33 2.83 -27.95 -14.43
CA TYR A 33 1.97 -26.77 -14.55
C TYR A 33 1.79 -26.07 -13.18
N TRP A 34 1.47 -26.83 -12.14
CA TRP A 34 1.27 -26.26 -10.80
C TRP A 34 2.56 -25.74 -10.18
N VAL A 35 3.68 -26.45 -10.34
CA VAL A 35 4.99 -25.97 -9.90
C VAL A 35 5.34 -24.66 -10.60
N HIS A 36 5.12 -24.57 -11.91
CA HIS A 36 5.33 -23.33 -12.66
C HIS A 36 4.41 -22.20 -12.15
N TYR A 37 3.12 -22.48 -11.96
CA TYR A 37 2.15 -21.48 -11.49
C TYR A 37 2.51 -20.95 -10.10
N TRP A 38 2.92 -21.81 -9.16
CA TRP A 38 3.30 -21.42 -7.80
C TRP A 38 4.70 -20.82 -7.69
N SER A 39 5.57 -21.06 -8.64
CA SER A 39 6.90 -20.44 -8.69
C SER A 39 6.89 -19.01 -9.22
N GLN A 40 5.79 -18.58 -9.84
CA GLN A 40 5.62 -17.18 -10.24
C GLN A 40 5.25 -16.34 -9.02
N PRO A 41 5.89 -15.18 -8.82
CA PRO A 41 5.39 -14.23 -7.83
C PRO A 41 3.94 -13.87 -8.17
N PRO A 42 3.07 -13.66 -7.17
CA PRO A 42 1.71 -13.23 -7.43
C PRO A 42 1.75 -11.96 -8.27
N VAL A 43 1.25 -12.03 -9.50
CA VAL A 43 1.08 -10.85 -10.35
C VAL A 43 -0.08 -10.06 -9.75
N ILE A 44 0.24 -9.02 -9.00
CA ILE A 44 -0.76 -8.03 -8.58
C ILE A 44 -1.07 -7.23 -9.84
N LEU A 45 -2.15 -7.58 -10.50
CA LEU A 45 -2.67 -6.81 -11.63
C LEU A 45 -3.39 -5.58 -11.05
N PHE A 46 -2.67 -4.49 -10.98
CA PHE A 46 -3.28 -3.18 -10.82
C PHE A 46 -4.05 -2.84 -12.10
N GLY A 47 -5.21 -2.23 -11.97
CA GLY A 47 -5.84 -1.59 -13.12
C GLY A 47 -4.92 -0.47 -13.65
N PRO A 48 -5.00 -0.12 -14.95
CA PRO A 48 -4.10 0.86 -15.55
C PRO A 48 -4.14 2.22 -14.83
N GLU A 49 -5.28 2.64 -14.31
CA GLU A 49 -5.42 3.87 -13.53
C GLU A 49 -4.75 3.78 -12.16
N GLU A 50 -4.80 2.62 -11.49
CA GLU A 50 -4.14 2.38 -10.22
C GLU A 50 -2.62 2.34 -10.38
N GLU A 51 -2.11 1.71 -11.44
CA GLU A 51 -0.68 1.69 -11.77
C GLU A 51 -0.18 3.12 -12.04
N GLU A 52 -0.91 3.88 -12.83
CA GLU A 52 -0.58 5.27 -13.12
C GLU A 52 -0.58 6.13 -11.84
N PHE A 53 -1.56 5.93 -10.95
CA PHE A 53 -1.60 6.59 -9.66
C PHE A 53 -0.32 6.34 -8.85
N TYR A 54 0.11 5.09 -8.68
CA TYR A 54 1.31 4.79 -7.91
C TYR A 54 2.62 5.24 -8.57
N ASN A 55 2.64 5.38 -9.88
CA ASN A 55 3.79 5.92 -10.62
C ASN A 55 3.94 7.44 -10.44
N ASN A 56 2.86 8.16 -10.19
CA ASN A 56 2.85 9.61 -10.08
C ASN A 56 2.78 10.12 -8.64
N MET A 57 2.08 9.42 -7.72
CA MET A 57 1.93 9.89 -6.34
C MET A 57 3.18 9.63 -5.51
N GLN A 58 3.76 10.70 -5.00
CA GLN A 58 5.02 10.69 -4.28
C GLN A 58 4.83 10.54 -2.76
N VAL A 59 5.88 10.10 -2.09
CA VAL A 59 5.93 10.03 -0.62
C VAL A 59 6.29 11.39 -0.05
N VAL A 60 5.44 11.92 0.84
CA VAL A 60 5.71 13.17 1.55
C VAL A 60 6.46 12.85 2.84
N LEU A 61 7.64 13.41 3.01
CA LEU A 61 8.51 13.19 4.17
C LEU A 61 8.43 14.35 5.15
N PHE A 62 8.53 14.03 6.45
CA PHE A 62 8.46 15.01 7.53
C PHE A 62 9.71 14.99 8.41
N PRO A 63 10.11 16.15 8.96
CA PRO A 63 11.16 16.21 9.96
C PRO A 63 10.74 15.50 11.26
N TYR A 64 11.70 15.37 12.16
CA TYR A 64 11.41 14.88 13.51
C TYR A 64 10.44 15.85 14.21
N ASP A 65 9.44 15.27 14.86
CA ASP A 65 8.45 15.97 15.69
C ASP A 65 7.69 17.13 14.99
N ASN A 66 7.53 17.03 13.67
CA ASN A 66 6.86 18.05 12.88
C ASN A 66 5.74 17.42 12.02
N HIS A 67 4.67 18.18 11.77
CA HIS A 67 3.49 17.74 11.01
C HIS A 67 3.02 18.72 9.93
N ASP A 68 3.56 19.94 9.88
CA ASP A 68 3.10 21.03 9.01
C ASP A 68 4.18 21.60 8.07
N ASN A 69 5.39 21.07 8.14
CA ASN A 69 6.51 21.50 7.30
C ASN A 69 7.26 20.28 6.74
N PRO A 70 6.78 19.67 5.63
CA PRO A 70 7.44 18.54 5.01
C PRO A 70 8.84 18.90 4.50
N THR A 71 9.75 17.92 4.47
CA THR A 71 11.13 18.10 3.98
C THR A 71 11.21 18.17 2.44
N ASN A 72 10.16 17.73 1.76
CA ASN A 72 10.06 17.69 0.29
C ASN A 72 8.72 18.29 -0.21
N PRO A 73 8.41 19.54 0.08
CA PRO A 73 7.09 20.13 -0.21
C PRO A 73 6.75 20.17 -1.71
N THR A 74 7.74 20.20 -2.57
CA THR A 74 7.55 20.27 -4.04
C THR A 74 6.88 19.03 -4.62
N VAL A 75 6.97 17.86 -3.96
CA VAL A 75 6.29 16.65 -4.41
C VAL A 75 4.77 16.79 -4.35
N LEU A 76 4.25 17.51 -3.35
CA LEU A 76 2.81 17.76 -3.21
C LEU A 76 2.24 18.60 -4.36
N GLU A 77 2.99 19.53 -4.90
CA GLU A 77 2.52 20.32 -6.04
C GLU A 77 2.41 19.46 -7.32
N GLY A 78 3.36 18.54 -7.52
CA GLY A 78 3.30 17.56 -8.60
C GLY A 78 2.11 16.60 -8.45
N ASP A 79 1.93 16.05 -7.24
CA ASP A 79 0.82 15.16 -6.91
C ASP A 79 -0.54 15.85 -7.13
N ILE A 80 -0.66 17.10 -6.70
CA ILE A 80 -1.89 17.92 -6.88
C ILE A 80 -2.16 18.19 -8.37
N GLN A 81 -1.14 18.51 -9.15
CA GLN A 81 -1.32 18.73 -10.57
C GLN A 81 -1.81 17.46 -11.26
N TRP A 82 -1.18 16.33 -11.00
CA TRP A 82 -1.61 15.04 -11.53
C TRP A 82 -3.06 14.72 -11.15
N LEU A 83 -3.43 14.92 -9.87
CA LEU A 83 -4.81 14.71 -9.41
C LEU A 83 -5.84 15.65 -10.07
N LYS A 84 -5.46 16.87 -10.45
CA LYS A 84 -6.33 17.77 -11.20
C LYS A 84 -6.59 17.27 -12.62
N ASP A 85 -5.58 16.68 -13.23
CA ASP A 85 -5.68 16.10 -14.58
C ASP A 85 -6.47 14.77 -14.57
N HIS A 86 -6.63 14.13 -13.38
CA HIS A 86 -7.37 12.88 -13.17
C HIS A 86 -8.52 13.08 -12.17
N PRO A 87 -9.60 13.81 -12.53
CA PRO A 87 -10.64 14.25 -11.59
C PRO A 87 -11.47 13.12 -10.97
N ASN A 88 -11.51 11.95 -11.60
CA ASN A 88 -12.27 10.80 -11.13
C ASN A 88 -11.53 9.95 -10.10
N VAL A 89 -10.21 10.11 -9.97
CA VAL A 89 -9.41 9.34 -9.04
C VAL A 89 -9.79 9.67 -7.60
N ARG A 90 -10.06 8.63 -6.82
CA ARG A 90 -10.28 8.69 -5.37
C ARG A 90 -9.11 8.03 -4.65
N PHE A 91 -8.76 8.53 -3.46
CA PHE A 91 -7.59 8.04 -2.74
C PHE A 91 -7.70 8.26 -1.24
N SER A 92 -6.88 7.55 -0.47
CA SER A 92 -6.69 7.77 0.95
C SER A 92 -5.31 8.36 1.24
N ILE A 93 -5.23 9.09 2.37
CA ILE A 93 -4.02 9.73 2.88
C ILE A 93 -3.62 9.02 4.17
N ASN A 94 -2.43 8.44 4.19
CA ASN A 94 -1.97 7.59 5.28
C ASN A 94 -0.70 8.16 5.89
N GLY A 95 -0.80 8.66 7.13
CA GLY A 95 0.30 9.23 7.89
C GLY A 95 1.01 8.18 8.75
N TYR A 96 2.33 8.32 8.85
CA TYR A 96 3.19 7.42 9.64
C TYR A 96 4.19 8.22 10.46
N ALA A 97 4.64 7.62 11.55
CA ALA A 97 5.72 8.11 12.39
C ALA A 97 6.86 7.09 12.45
N SER A 98 8.00 7.50 12.97
CA SER A 98 9.07 6.54 13.32
C SER A 98 8.77 5.86 14.66
N SER A 99 9.45 4.75 14.94
CA SER A 99 9.40 4.05 16.24
C SER A 99 10.12 4.79 17.38
N ARG A 100 10.43 6.06 17.19
CA ARG A 100 11.05 6.92 18.19
C ARG A 100 9.99 7.68 18.96
N GLY A 101 9.87 7.44 20.24
CA GLY A 101 8.87 8.07 21.13
C GLY A 101 7.80 7.11 21.64
N GLN A 102 6.75 7.66 22.21
CA GLN A 102 5.64 6.88 22.75
C GLN A 102 4.59 6.57 21.67
N LEU A 103 4.02 5.37 21.72
CA LEU A 103 3.04 4.88 20.75
C LEU A 103 1.87 5.85 20.51
N ILE A 104 1.24 6.32 21.60
CA ILE A 104 0.10 7.25 21.53
C ILE A 104 0.52 8.59 20.93
N TYR A 105 1.71 9.06 21.27
CA TYR A 105 2.24 10.28 20.67
C TYR A 105 2.46 10.12 19.16
N ASN A 106 3.09 9.03 18.75
CA ASN A 106 3.34 8.71 17.35
C ASN A 106 2.04 8.55 16.55
N LEU A 107 1.01 7.95 17.16
CA LEU A 107 -0.33 7.85 16.54
C LEU A 107 -0.92 9.24 16.29
N ASN A 108 -0.92 10.11 17.29
CA ASN A 108 -1.44 11.47 17.15
C ASN A 108 -0.61 12.32 16.17
N LEU A 109 0.72 12.18 16.17
CA LEU A 109 1.60 12.91 15.24
C LEU A 109 1.35 12.50 13.80
N SER A 110 1.20 11.20 13.55
CA SER A 110 0.90 10.67 12.22
C SER A 110 -0.48 11.10 11.72
N GLN A 111 -1.48 11.18 12.61
CA GLN A 111 -2.81 11.71 12.28
C GLN A 111 -2.74 13.20 11.91
N ARG A 112 -1.99 14.02 12.66
CA ARG A 112 -1.80 15.43 12.32
C ARG A 112 -1.13 15.61 10.96
N ARG A 113 -0.15 14.77 10.60
CA ARG A 113 0.48 14.77 9.26
C ARG A 113 -0.51 14.47 8.16
N ALA A 114 -1.33 13.43 8.34
CA ALA A 114 -2.36 13.06 7.36
C ALA A 114 -3.38 14.19 7.17
N ASN A 115 -3.84 14.81 8.26
CA ASN A 115 -4.78 15.93 8.23
C ASN A 115 -4.17 17.15 7.54
N TRP A 116 -2.94 17.50 7.87
CA TRP A 116 -2.26 18.63 7.24
C TRP A 116 -2.14 18.47 5.72
N VAL A 117 -1.74 17.28 5.25
CA VAL A 117 -1.68 16.99 3.80
C VAL A 117 -3.06 17.05 3.17
N LYS A 118 -4.11 16.51 3.84
CA LYS A 118 -5.50 16.63 3.38
C LYS A 118 -5.89 18.10 3.20
N ASP A 119 -5.71 18.91 4.23
CA ASP A 119 -6.10 20.31 4.23
C ASP A 119 -5.31 21.11 3.19
N PHE A 120 -4.02 20.81 3.03
CA PHE A 120 -3.18 21.40 2.00
C PHE A 120 -3.71 21.07 0.58
N MET A 121 -4.02 19.81 0.29
CA MET A 121 -4.57 19.42 -1.01
C MET A 121 -5.93 20.07 -1.30
N ILE A 122 -6.82 20.14 -0.30
CA ILE A 122 -8.11 20.82 -0.43
C ILE A 122 -7.91 22.31 -0.70
N SER A 123 -7.00 22.98 -0.01
CA SER A 123 -6.68 24.40 -0.23
C SER A 123 -6.16 24.69 -1.64
N ARG A 124 -5.59 23.67 -2.30
CA ARG A 124 -5.09 23.75 -3.68
C ARG A 124 -6.10 23.26 -4.72
N GLY A 125 -7.36 23.00 -4.31
CA GLY A 125 -8.47 22.73 -5.20
C GLY A 125 -8.80 21.25 -5.44
N ILE A 126 -8.23 20.35 -4.65
CA ILE A 126 -8.68 18.93 -4.65
C ILE A 126 -10.00 18.84 -3.90
N ALA A 127 -11.02 18.29 -4.53
CA ALA A 127 -12.34 18.13 -3.91
C ALA A 127 -12.30 17.12 -2.75
N GLU A 128 -12.85 17.50 -1.59
CA GLU A 128 -12.78 16.70 -0.36
C GLU A 128 -13.40 15.31 -0.52
N ASN A 129 -14.47 15.17 -1.29
CA ASN A 129 -15.15 13.90 -1.54
C ASN A 129 -14.29 12.87 -2.32
N ARG A 130 -13.15 13.28 -2.86
CA ARG A 130 -12.17 12.39 -3.48
C ARG A 130 -11.23 11.75 -2.47
N ILE A 131 -11.10 12.35 -1.29
CA ILE A 131 -10.26 11.84 -0.20
C ILE A 131 -11.12 10.93 0.68
N THR A 132 -10.96 9.63 0.50
CA THR A 132 -11.82 8.63 1.16
C THR A 132 -11.57 8.54 2.65
N ILE A 133 -10.30 8.70 3.07
CA ILE A 133 -9.88 8.73 4.46
C ILE A 133 -8.55 9.48 4.60
N ALA A 134 -8.36 10.15 5.73
CA ALA A 134 -7.05 10.65 6.19
C ALA A 134 -6.78 10.04 7.56
N ALA A 135 -5.85 9.07 7.64
CA ALA A 135 -5.61 8.28 8.83
C ALA A 135 -4.15 8.28 9.25
N GLY A 136 -3.92 8.35 10.58
CA GLY A 136 -2.62 8.18 11.20
C GLY A 136 -2.45 6.74 11.69
N TRP A 137 -1.33 6.13 11.34
CA TRP A 137 -0.98 4.74 11.68
C TRP A 137 0.12 4.65 12.74
N GLY A 138 0.59 5.80 13.25
CA GLY A 138 1.70 5.82 14.20
C GLY A 138 2.95 5.19 13.60
N GLU A 139 3.57 4.31 14.37
CA GLU A 139 4.76 3.56 13.95
C GLU A 139 4.48 2.22 13.28
N LEU A 140 3.21 1.92 12.99
CA LEU A 140 2.82 0.70 12.29
C LEU A 140 3.30 0.74 10.83
N TYR A 141 3.59 -0.44 10.29
CA TYR A 141 4.00 -0.62 8.89
C TYR A 141 5.25 0.18 8.49
N PRO A 142 6.39 0.02 9.21
CA PRO A 142 7.61 0.71 8.86
C PRO A 142 8.12 0.25 7.48
N VAL A 143 8.61 1.19 6.66
CA VAL A 143 9.30 0.85 5.40
C VAL A 143 10.77 0.53 5.63
N CYS A 144 11.28 0.88 6.79
CA CYS A 144 12.64 0.64 7.24
C CYS A 144 12.58 0.22 8.71
N PRO A 145 12.76 -1.07 9.05
CA PRO A 145 12.51 -1.58 10.40
C PRO A 145 13.65 -1.30 11.40
N GLU A 146 14.84 -0.98 10.92
CA GLU A 146 16.01 -0.74 11.76
C GLU A 146 15.84 0.53 12.60
N ARG A 147 16.46 0.56 13.78
CA ARG A 147 16.42 1.69 14.71
C ARG A 147 17.60 2.66 14.47
N THR A 148 17.67 3.20 13.26
CA THR A 148 18.69 4.17 12.83
C THR A 148 18.03 5.50 12.43
N ASP A 149 18.78 6.57 12.44
CA ASP A 149 18.29 7.89 12.03
C ASP A 149 17.81 7.89 10.57
N GLU A 150 18.47 7.14 9.69
CA GLU A 150 18.07 6.98 8.30
C GLU A 150 16.71 6.27 8.16
N CYS A 151 16.51 5.17 8.89
CA CYS A 151 15.25 4.45 8.89
C CYS A 151 14.12 5.29 9.51
N TRP A 152 14.40 5.97 10.60
CA TRP A 152 13.42 6.88 11.18
C TRP A 152 13.04 8.01 10.21
N ALA A 153 13.99 8.52 9.42
CA ALA A 153 13.69 9.54 8.40
C ALA A 153 12.72 9.01 7.33
N LYS A 154 12.94 7.79 6.82
CA LYS A 154 12.06 7.14 5.83
C LYS A 154 10.67 6.82 6.39
N ASN A 155 10.58 6.52 7.69
CA ASN A 155 9.32 6.17 8.34
C ASN A 155 8.43 7.39 8.66
N LYS A 156 9.01 8.57 8.83
CA LYS A 156 8.27 9.83 9.07
C LYS A 156 7.67 10.35 7.75
N ARG A 157 6.56 9.77 7.32
CA ARG A 157 6.02 9.99 5.98
C ARG A 157 4.50 10.08 5.95
N VAL A 158 3.98 10.61 4.85
CA VAL A 158 2.61 10.40 4.39
C VAL A 158 2.67 9.69 3.03
N ARG A 159 1.79 8.74 2.82
CA ARG A 159 1.59 8.02 1.57
C ARG A 159 0.14 8.08 1.13
N PHE A 160 -0.05 8.06 -0.16
CA PHE A 160 -1.36 7.97 -0.79
C PHE A 160 -1.66 6.53 -1.18
N ARG A 161 -2.94 6.17 -1.17
CA ARG A 161 -3.39 4.87 -1.64
C ARG A 161 -4.61 5.05 -2.52
N TYR A 162 -4.57 4.47 -3.70
CA TYR A 162 -5.69 4.43 -4.62
C TYR A 162 -6.92 3.81 -3.96
N SER A 163 -8.10 4.35 -4.24
CA SER A 163 -9.38 3.81 -3.80
C SER A 163 -10.25 3.58 -5.04
N PRO A 164 -10.48 2.31 -5.43
CA PRO A 164 -11.35 2.03 -6.57
C PRO A 164 -12.76 2.59 -6.33
N GLN A 165 -13.44 2.93 -7.43
CA GLN A 165 -14.82 3.44 -7.41
C GLN A 165 -15.80 2.34 -7.05
#